data_cfbfd1fa5f6fd218ce7ca0eb433540b9
#
_entry.id   cfbfd1fa5f6fd218ce7ca0eb433540b9
#
_cell.length_a   1.000
_cell.length_b   1.000
_cell.length_c   1.000
_cell.angle_alpha   90.00
_cell.angle_beta   90.00
_cell.angle_gamma   90.00
#
_symmetry.space_group_name_H-M   'P 1'
#
loop_
_entity.id
_entity.type
_entity.pdbx_description
1 polymer ?
#
loop_
_entity_poly.entity_id
_entity_poly.type
_entity_poly.pdbx_seq_one_letter_code
_entity_poly.pdbx_strand_id
1 'polypeptide(L)'
;FTYEVGFNMTYFNSLWKVKADEALSDLMNPYKRQTHQTDYYGLGYIDTGLYQNKEDILNSPRRLGSTQTKLGDIGYTDVNGDGKIDGEDQVRIGKPTMPHFTYAFDFSLGYEGFTLSGLLYGTGERYMTFGNRYQSGEGKYMYYANQLNYWRPDNTGADFPRISISSGVNGNNNKAGSTFWMRNASYLRLKDLQLSYDFKYKYLKKCDWLQTCRVNLSGSNLFTISGVSKFFDPETSSTSGDG
;
A
#
# COMPACT_ATOMS: atom_id res chain seq x y z
N PHE A 1 41.69 -5.87 0.07
CA PHE A 1 40.27 -5.77 0.36
C PHE A 1 39.89 -4.30 0.48
N THR A 2 38.88 -3.88 -0.22
CA THR A 2 38.30 -2.54 -0.15
C THR A 2 36.81 -2.63 0.18
N TYR A 3 36.29 -1.70 0.94
CA TYR A 3 34.87 -1.62 1.21
C TYR A 3 34.43 -0.17 1.25
N GLU A 4 33.22 0.05 0.81
CA GLU A 4 32.50 1.32 0.89
C GLU A 4 31.09 1.03 1.30
N VAL A 5 30.54 1.78 2.24
CA VAL A 5 29.17 1.63 2.76
C VAL A 5 28.57 3.00 2.93
N GLY A 6 27.39 3.20 2.38
CA GLY A 6 26.62 4.41 2.50
C GLY A 6 25.23 4.13 3.08
N PHE A 7 24.73 5.05 3.88
CA PHE A 7 23.36 5.04 4.37
C PHE A 7 22.75 6.43 4.24
N ASN A 8 21.58 6.49 3.65
CA ASN A 8 20.80 7.70 3.50
C ASN A 8 19.38 7.47 4.03
N MET A 9 18.87 8.42 4.80
CA MET A 9 17.51 8.37 5.31
C MET A 9 16.88 9.76 5.20
N THR A 10 15.67 9.83 4.69
CA THR A 10 14.88 11.06 4.64
C THR A 10 13.56 10.84 5.38
N TYR A 11 13.24 11.76 6.25
CA TYR A 11 11.93 11.86 6.88
C TYR A 11 11.21 13.11 6.39
N PHE A 12 10.00 12.92 5.91
CA PHE A 12 9.12 14.00 5.46
C PHE A 12 7.79 13.91 6.19
N ASN A 13 7.34 15.04 6.72
CA ASN A 13 6.01 15.18 7.29
C ASN A 13 5.45 16.55 6.94
N SER A 14 4.21 16.61 6.52
CA SER A 14 3.50 17.85 6.23
C SER A 14 2.45 18.14 7.31
N LEU A 15 2.33 19.39 7.67
CA LEU A 15 1.34 19.88 8.62
C LEU A 15 0.58 21.07 8.02
N TRP A 16 -0.71 20.96 7.90
CA TRP A 16 -1.55 22.09 7.59
C TRP A 16 -1.65 23.03 8.80
N LYS A 17 -1.01 24.17 8.74
CA LYS A 17 -1.18 25.18 9.79
C LYS A 17 -2.57 25.80 9.78
N VAL A 18 -3.04 26.16 8.58
CA VAL A 18 -4.38 26.67 8.33
C VAL A 18 -4.80 26.19 6.96
N LYS A 19 -5.98 25.63 6.83
CA LYS A 19 -6.63 25.33 5.57
C LYS A 19 -7.76 26.32 5.35
N ALA A 20 -7.54 27.30 4.47
CA ALA A 20 -8.44 28.44 4.30
C ALA A 20 -9.82 28.10 3.75
N ASP A 21 -9.95 26.99 3.03
CA ASP A 21 -11.18 26.47 2.43
C ASP A 21 -11.87 25.39 3.27
N GLU A 22 -11.41 25.16 4.51
CA GLU A 22 -12.01 24.19 5.41
C GLU A 22 -13.37 24.68 5.92
N ALA A 23 -14.41 23.85 5.74
CA ALA A 23 -15.73 24.17 6.24
C ALA A 23 -15.73 24.27 7.77
N LEU A 24 -16.51 25.19 8.34
CA LEU A 24 -16.58 25.37 9.79
C LEU A 24 -17.05 24.10 10.51
N SER A 25 -17.95 23.33 9.91
CA SER A 25 -18.39 22.02 10.41
C SER A 25 -17.24 21.04 10.57
N ASP A 26 -16.35 20.98 9.56
CA ASP A 26 -15.20 20.09 9.58
C ASP A 26 -14.10 20.57 10.54
N LEU A 27 -13.90 21.88 10.61
CA LEU A 27 -12.97 22.50 11.56
C LEU A 27 -13.34 22.19 13.02
N MET A 28 -14.64 22.16 13.32
CA MET A 28 -15.15 21.85 14.66
C MET A 28 -15.21 20.33 14.95
N ASN A 29 -15.12 19.49 13.93
CA ASN A 29 -15.14 18.04 14.08
C ASN A 29 -13.69 17.49 14.20
N PRO A 30 -13.30 16.95 15.38
CA PRO A 30 -11.92 16.46 15.60
C PRO A 30 -11.52 15.32 14.67
N TYR A 31 -12.50 14.57 14.13
CA TYR A 31 -12.25 13.44 13.22
C TYR A 31 -12.03 13.87 11.76
N LYS A 32 -12.61 15.01 11.35
CA LYS A 32 -12.55 15.52 9.98
C LYS A 32 -11.56 16.68 9.81
N ARG A 33 -11.35 17.46 10.88
CA ARG A 33 -10.49 18.65 10.86
C ARG A 33 -9.14 18.38 10.22
N GLN A 34 -8.74 19.26 9.28
CA GLN A 34 -7.44 19.22 8.60
C GLN A 34 -6.46 20.27 9.15
N THR A 35 -6.96 21.45 9.55
CA THR A 35 -6.15 22.48 10.21
C THR A 35 -5.49 21.92 11.47
N HIS A 36 -4.20 22.15 11.64
CA HIS A 36 -3.31 21.61 12.67
C HIS A 36 -3.19 20.07 12.65
N GLN A 37 -3.38 19.45 11.49
CA GLN A 37 -3.22 18.01 11.34
C GLN A 37 -2.13 17.69 10.32
N THR A 38 -1.49 16.54 10.54
CA THR A 38 -0.59 15.95 9.55
C THR A 38 -1.36 15.44 8.35
N ASP A 39 -0.67 15.34 7.22
CA ASP A 39 -1.24 14.80 6.02
C ASP A 39 -1.76 13.36 6.23
N TYR A 40 -2.81 12.98 5.50
CA TYR A 40 -3.48 11.69 5.59
C TYR A 40 -3.98 11.25 4.22
N TYR A 41 -4.37 9.97 4.09
CA TYR A 41 -4.84 9.45 2.81
C TYR A 41 -6.14 10.12 2.33
N GLY A 42 -7.14 10.19 3.20
CA GLY A 42 -8.45 10.76 2.89
C GLY A 42 -9.47 10.50 4.00
N LEU A 43 -10.69 10.97 3.78
CA LEU A 43 -11.83 10.64 4.63
C LEU A 43 -12.42 9.30 4.21
N GLY A 44 -12.78 8.49 5.18
CA GLY A 44 -13.40 7.19 4.95
C GLY A 44 -13.89 6.55 6.24
N TYR A 45 -14.48 5.37 6.10
CA TYR A 45 -15.03 4.62 7.22
C TYR A 45 -13.97 3.70 7.85
N ILE A 46 -14.06 3.51 9.17
CA ILE A 46 -13.31 2.46 9.86
C ILE A 46 -14.09 1.17 9.69
N ASP A 47 -13.49 0.14 9.13
CA ASP A 47 -14.12 -1.16 8.99
C ASP A 47 -14.09 -1.97 10.31
N THR A 48 -15.10 -2.79 10.49
CA THR A 48 -15.17 -3.80 11.56
C THR A 48 -14.88 -5.22 11.05
N GLY A 49 -14.45 -5.34 9.79
CA GLY A 49 -14.26 -6.60 9.10
C GLY A 49 -15.50 -7.04 8.30
N LEU A 50 -15.53 -8.33 7.95
CA LEU A 50 -16.63 -8.92 7.21
C LEU A 50 -17.65 -9.53 8.15
N TYR A 51 -18.94 -9.33 7.90
CA TYR A 51 -20.01 -9.97 8.65
C TYR A 51 -19.94 -11.49 8.52
N GLN A 52 -19.73 -12.19 9.63
CA GLN A 52 -19.53 -13.64 9.67
C GLN A 52 -20.83 -14.41 9.96
N ASN A 53 -21.74 -13.81 10.71
CA ASN A 53 -23.00 -14.40 11.13
C ASN A 53 -24.14 -13.37 11.13
N LYS A 54 -25.37 -13.85 11.34
CA LYS A 54 -26.54 -12.99 11.35
C LYS A 54 -26.57 -12.04 12.56
N GLU A 55 -26.01 -12.45 13.66
CA GLU A 55 -25.94 -11.65 14.88
C GLU A 55 -25.07 -10.42 14.69
N ASP A 56 -23.94 -10.55 13.94
CA ASP A 56 -23.10 -9.42 13.59
C ASP A 56 -23.90 -8.36 12.80
N ILE A 57 -24.76 -8.80 11.87
CA ILE A 57 -25.60 -7.88 11.09
C ILE A 57 -26.66 -7.21 11.94
N LEU A 58 -27.31 -7.98 12.85
CA LEU A 58 -28.39 -7.47 13.69
C LEU A 58 -27.91 -6.49 14.76
N ASN A 59 -26.70 -6.70 15.26
CA ASN A 59 -26.10 -5.88 16.32
C ASN A 59 -25.29 -4.69 15.79
N SER A 60 -25.09 -4.60 14.48
CA SER A 60 -24.33 -3.50 13.87
C SER A 60 -25.23 -2.41 13.33
N PRO A 61 -24.85 -1.13 13.48
CA PRO A 61 -25.57 -0.04 12.84
C PRO A 61 -25.51 -0.18 11.33
N ARG A 62 -26.60 0.20 10.68
CA ARG A 62 -26.74 0.05 9.23
C ARG A 62 -26.23 1.28 8.51
N ARG A 63 -25.39 1.09 7.48
CA ARG A 63 -24.97 2.17 6.61
C ARG A 63 -26.16 2.73 5.81
N LEU A 64 -26.34 4.05 5.81
CA LEU A 64 -27.35 4.72 5.00
C LEU A 64 -27.11 4.42 3.51
N GLY A 65 -28.20 4.11 2.81
CA GLY A 65 -28.17 3.69 1.40
C GLY A 65 -27.88 2.21 1.18
N SER A 66 -27.51 1.43 2.21
CA SER A 66 -27.44 -0.01 2.06
C SER A 66 -28.85 -0.62 2.01
N THR A 67 -29.09 -1.55 1.08
CA THR A 67 -30.43 -2.11 0.84
C THR A 67 -30.60 -3.50 1.42
N GLN A 68 -29.59 -4.34 1.29
CA GLN A 68 -29.62 -5.75 1.72
C GLN A 68 -28.24 -6.18 2.21
N THR A 69 -27.93 -5.90 3.46
CA THR A 69 -26.71 -6.39 4.08
C THR A 69 -26.75 -7.92 4.18
N LYS A 70 -25.68 -8.57 3.78
CA LYS A 70 -25.53 -10.03 3.79
C LYS A 70 -24.21 -10.41 4.46
N LEU A 71 -24.11 -11.68 4.81
CA LEU A 71 -22.85 -12.26 5.28
C LEU A 71 -21.75 -12.05 4.23
N GLY A 72 -20.57 -11.69 4.69
CA GLY A 72 -19.44 -11.34 3.83
C GLY A 72 -19.47 -9.93 3.26
N ASP A 73 -20.45 -9.09 3.63
CA ASP A 73 -20.37 -7.64 3.40
C ASP A 73 -19.48 -6.99 4.47
N ILE A 74 -18.92 -5.82 4.14
CA ILE A 74 -18.07 -5.05 5.05
C ILE A 74 -18.94 -4.33 6.08
N GLY A 75 -18.62 -4.49 7.37
CA GLY A 75 -19.16 -3.71 8.46
C GLY A 75 -18.34 -2.44 8.71
N TYR A 76 -18.98 -1.42 9.27
CA TYR A 76 -18.36 -0.13 9.59
C TYR A 76 -18.65 0.28 11.02
N THR A 77 -17.76 1.07 11.59
CA THR A 77 -17.88 1.62 12.93
C THR A 77 -18.74 2.88 12.90
N ASP A 78 -19.71 2.94 13.79
CA ASP A 78 -20.46 4.15 14.14
C ASP A 78 -19.57 4.99 15.08
N VAL A 79 -19.00 6.06 14.54
CA VAL A 79 -18.01 6.88 15.26
C VAL A 79 -18.69 7.89 16.18
N ASN A 80 -19.83 8.40 15.79
CA ASN A 80 -20.57 9.41 16.57
C ASN A 80 -21.58 8.77 17.56
N GLY A 81 -21.88 7.47 17.41
CA GLY A 81 -22.77 6.72 18.33
C GLY A 81 -24.24 6.98 18.13
N ASP A 82 -24.68 7.45 16.94
CA ASP A 82 -26.08 7.78 16.66
C ASP A 82 -26.92 6.60 16.15
N GLY A 83 -26.30 5.42 16.00
CA GLY A 83 -26.95 4.19 15.55
C GLY A 83 -27.08 4.06 14.04
N LYS A 84 -26.43 4.91 13.27
CA LYS A 84 -26.37 4.86 11.80
C LYS A 84 -24.93 4.95 11.34
N ILE A 85 -24.68 4.56 10.09
CA ILE A 85 -23.40 4.80 9.42
C ILE A 85 -23.65 5.73 8.25
N ASP A 86 -23.17 6.96 8.33
CA ASP A 86 -23.36 7.97 7.29
C ASP A 86 -22.11 8.86 7.10
N GLY A 87 -22.26 10.02 6.46
CA GLY A 87 -21.15 10.94 6.22
C GLY A 87 -20.49 11.48 7.49
N GLU A 88 -21.20 11.47 8.64
CA GLU A 88 -20.64 11.94 9.90
C GLU A 88 -19.69 10.94 10.57
N ASP A 89 -19.75 9.65 10.16
CA ASP A 89 -18.85 8.61 10.62
C ASP A 89 -17.55 8.52 9.81
N GLN A 90 -17.42 9.34 8.78
CA GLN A 90 -16.18 9.41 8.05
C GLN A 90 -15.12 10.13 8.86
N VAL A 91 -13.97 9.48 9.00
CA VAL A 91 -12.81 9.98 9.71
C VAL A 91 -11.61 10.00 8.79
N ARG A 92 -10.54 10.67 9.21
CA ARG A 92 -9.26 10.60 8.50
C ARG A 92 -8.68 9.20 8.62
N ILE A 93 -8.51 8.53 7.49
CA ILE A 93 -8.00 7.17 7.44
C ILE A 93 -6.63 7.10 6.75
N GLY A 94 -5.84 6.14 7.20
CA GLY A 94 -4.56 5.77 6.62
C GLY A 94 -3.46 6.81 6.77
N LYS A 95 -2.36 6.50 6.12
CA LYS A 95 -1.21 7.39 5.92
C LYS A 95 -1.21 7.91 4.49
N PRO A 96 -0.51 9.03 4.19
CA PRO A 96 -0.40 9.52 2.83
C PRO A 96 0.18 8.47 1.87
N THR A 97 -0.14 8.61 0.59
CA THR A 97 0.52 7.80 -0.46
C THR A 97 2.00 8.15 -0.61
N MET A 98 2.39 9.38 -0.27
CA MET A 98 3.79 9.78 -0.16
C MET A 98 4.37 9.23 1.15
N PRO A 99 5.45 8.45 1.09
CA PRO A 99 6.02 7.84 2.30
C PRO A 99 6.63 8.90 3.21
N HIS A 100 6.41 8.78 4.52
CA HIS A 100 7.08 9.63 5.49
C HIS A 100 8.57 9.30 5.64
N PHE A 101 8.94 8.04 5.48
CA PHE A 101 10.32 7.59 5.51
C PHE A 101 10.75 7.04 4.17
N THR A 102 11.91 7.49 3.70
CA THR A 102 12.66 6.82 2.64
C THR A 102 14.05 6.54 3.12
N TYR A 103 14.57 5.37 2.82
CA TYR A 103 15.92 4.99 3.23
C TYR A 103 16.61 4.18 2.13
N ALA A 104 17.90 4.39 2.04
CA ALA A 104 18.78 3.70 1.12
C ALA A 104 20.04 3.23 1.84
N PHE A 105 20.49 2.05 1.52
CA PHE A 105 21.75 1.49 1.97
C PHE A 105 22.50 0.98 0.74
N ASP A 106 23.65 1.57 0.49
CA ASP A 106 24.54 1.17 -0.58
C ASP A 106 25.83 0.56 -0.02
N PHE A 107 26.36 -0.43 -0.72
CA PHE A 107 27.61 -1.06 -0.38
C PHE A 107 28.43 -1.42 -1.61
N SER A 108 29.74 -1.41 -1.47
CA SER A 108 30.70 -1.88 -2.46
C SER A 108 31.83 -2.61 -1.75
N LEU A 109 32.08 -3.85 -2.17
CA LEU A 109 33.08 -4.74 -1.59
C LEU A 109 34.05 -5.18 -2.71
N GLY A 110 35.31 -4.83 -2.56
CA GLY A 110 36.36 -5.18 -3.54
C GLY A 110 37.35 -6.18 -2.98
N TYR A 111 37.62 -7.27 -3.72
CA TYR A 111 38.58 -8.27 -3.38
C TYR A 111 39.20 -8.91 -4.63
N GLU A 112 40.50 -8.84 -4.79
CA GLU A 112 41.30 -9.51 -5.86
C GLU A 112 40.71 -9.32 -7.28
N GLY A 113 40.32 -8.10 -7.63
CA GLY A 113 39.76 -7.77 -8.94
C GLY A 113 38.25 -7.99 -9.04
N PHE A 114 37.64 -8.66 -8.08
CA PHE A 114 36.17 -8.70 -7.93
C PHE A 114 35.65 -7.45 -7.21
N THR A 115 34.55 -6.96 -7.66
CA THR A 115 33.77 -5.93 -6.95
C THR A 115 32.32 -6.35 -6.90
N LEU A 116 31.77 -6.45 -5.69
CA LEU A 116 30.35 -6.65 -5.44
C LEU A 116 29.77 -5.35 -4.91
N SER A 117 28.82 -4.77 -5.62
CA SER A 117 28.10 -3.59 -5.18
C SER A 117 26.60 -3.82 -5.20
N GLY A 118 25.88 -3.14 -4.32
CA GLY A 118 24.43 -3.26 -4.25
C GLY A 118 23.79 -2.05 -3.58
N LEU A 119 22.51 -1.88 -3.90
CA LEU A 119 21.65 -0.84 -3.37
C LEU A 119 20.36 -1.45 -2.82
N LEU A 120 20.17 -1.33 -1.52
CA LEU A 120 18.91 -1.58 -0.84
C LEU A 120 18.16 -0.26 -0.71
N TYR A 121 16.91 -0.23 -1.12
CA TYR A 121 16.04 0.94 -1.02
C TYR A 121 14.71 0.56 -0.39
N GLY A 122 14.19 1.42 0.45
CA GLY A 122 12.92 1.17 1.10
C GLY A 122 12.16 2.42 1.48
N THR A 123 10.88 2.22 1.77
CA THR A 123 9.98 3.26 2.27
C THR A 123 9.18 2.75 3.46
N GLY A 124 8.87 3.65 4.36
CA GLY A 124 8.03 3.37 5.53
C GLY A 124 6.87 4.34 5.66
N GLU A 125 5.90 3.97 6.47
CA GLU A 125 4.70 4.76 6.74
C GLU A 125 3.95 5.19 5.47
N ARG A 126 3.71 4.25 4.58
CA ARG A 126 2.98 4.45 3.34
C ARG A 126 1.81 3.48 3.25
N TYR A 127 0.67 3.98 2.78
CA TYR A 127 -0.49 3.16 2.46
C TYR A 127 -0.85 3.28 1.00
N MET A 128 -1.41 2.18 0.47
CA MET A 128 -2.09 2.17 -0.82
C MET A 128 -3.52 1.66 -0.61
N THR A 129 -4.41 2.04 -1.51
CA THR A 129 -5.79 1.55 -1.48
C THR A 129 -6.09 0.72 -2.71
N PHE A 130 -6.89 -0.32 -2.54
CA PHE A 130 -7.44 -1.08 -3.65
C PHE A 130 -8.56 -0.26 -4.30
N GLY A 131 -8.35 0.13 -5.56
CA GLY A 131 -9.29 0.95 -6.32
C GLY A 131 -10.51 0.18 -6.84
N ASN A 132 -11.34 0.88 -7.60
CA ASN A 132 -12.67 0.46 -8.05
C ASN A 132 -12.75 -0.96 -8.65
N ARG A 133 -11.75 -1.41 -9.39
CA ARG A 133 -11.73 -2.76 -9.99
C ARG A 133 -11.73 -3.88 -8.96
N TYR A 134 -11.08 -3.66 -7.83
CA TYR A 134 -11.06 -4.64 -6.72
C TYR A 134 -12.31 -4.55 -5.85
N GLN A 135 -12.92 -3.39 -5.82
CA GLN A 135 -14.13 -3.13 -5.01
C GLN A 135 -15.41 -3.55 -5.73
N SER A 136 -15.42 -3.47 -7.07
CA SER A 136 -16.68 -3.56 -7.78
C SER A 136 -17.11 -4.97 -8.12
N GLY A 137 -16.22 -5.91 -8.34
CA GLY A 137 -16.63 -7.28 -8.64
C GLY A 137 -17.81 -7.42 -9.61
N GLU A 138 -18.07 -6.39 -10.42
CA GLU A 138 -19.30 -6.25 -11.19
C GLU A 138 -19.10 -6.71 -12.62
N GLY A 139 -20.04 -7.43 -13.12
CA GLY A 139 -20.22 -8.11 -14.38
C GLY A 139 -19.57 -7.62 -15.67
N LYS A 140 -18.88 -6.49 -15.65
CA LYS A 140 -18.07 -5.98 -16.76
C LYS A 140 -16.57 -6.14 -16.55
N TYR A 141 -16.14 -6.42 -15.33
CA TYR A 141 -14.72 -6.52 -14.98
C TYR A 141 -14.38 -7.95 -14.62
N MET A 142 -13.29 -8.43 -15.16
CA MET A 142 -12.76 -9.74 -14.78
C MET A 142 -12.21 -9.67 -13.34
N TYR A 143 -12.40 -10.74 -12.60
CA TYR A 143 -11.79 -10.90 -11.29
C TYR A 143 -10.30 -11.20 -11.45
N TYR A 144 -9.49 -10.62 -10.60
CA TYR A 144 -8.07 -10.95 -10.53
C TYR A 144 -7.86 -12.23 -9.70
N ALA A 145 -6.77 -12.94 -9.95
CA ALA A 145 -6.47 -14.19 -9.25
C ALA A 145 -6.41 -14.06 -7.73
N ASN A 146 -5.98 -12.91 -7.21
CA ASN A 146 -5.96 -12.63 -5.77
C ASN A 146 -7.36 -12.46 -5.15
N GLN A 147 -8.37 -12.07 -5.95
CA GLN A 147 -9.76 -11.98 -5.50
C GLN A 147 -10.44 -13.35 -5.34
N LEU A 148 -9.80 -14.45 -5.73
CA LEU A 148 -10.28 -15.80 -5.44
C LEU A 148 -10.36 -16.09 -3.94
N ASN A 149 -9.60 -15.34 -3.12
CA ASN A 149 -9.73 -15.37 -1.66
C ASN A 149 -10.85 -14.44 -1.18
N TYR A 150 -12.06 -14.62 -1.72
CA TYR A 150 -13.26 -13.89 -1.31
C TYR A 150 -14.05 -14.65 -0.24
N TRP A 151 -14.87 -13.92 0.49
CA TRP A 151 -15.70 -14.50 1.55
C TRP A 151 -16.73 -15.48 1.02
N ARG A 152 -16.77 -16.66 1.63
CA ARG A 152 -17.75 -17.72 1.45
C ARG A 152 -17.97 -18.41 2.80
N PRO A 153 -19.08 -19.16 2.98
CA PRO A 153 -19.33 -19.88 4.22
C PRO A 153 -18.22 -20.88 4.62
N ASP A 154 -17.48 -21.38 3.64
CA ASP A 154 -16.32 -22.27 3.79
C ASP A 154 -14.97 -21.52 3.81
N ASN A 155 -14.97 -20.19 3.67
CA ASN A 155 -13.79 -19.33 3.67
C ASN A 155 -14.10 -18.01 4.39
N THR A 156 -14.31 -18.07 5.69
CA THR A 156 -14.69 -16.90 6.51
C THR A 156 -13.52 -15.96 6.79
N GLY A 157 -12.27 -16.44 6.73
CA GLY A 157 -11.04 -15.67 6.89
C GLY A 157 -10.56 -15.00 5.60
N ALA A 158 -11.45 -14.71 4.67
CA ALA A 158 -11.12 -14.13 3.36
C ALA A 158 -10.62 -12.67 3.45
N ASP A 159 -9.72 -12.31 2.52
CA ASP A 159 -9.20 -10.94 2.38
C ASP A 159 -10.13 -10.01 1.62
N PHE A 160 -11.11 -10.56 0.87
CA PHE A 160 -12.06 -9.82 0.06
C PHE A 160 -13.51 -10.13 0.47
N PRO A 161 -14.42 -9.15 0.33
CA PRO A 161 -15.82 -9.35 0.64
C PRO A 161 -16.46 -10.37 -0.32
N ARG A 162 -17.68 -10.80 -0.01
CA ARG A 162 -18.44 -11.67 -0.90
C ARG A 162 -18.54 -11.07 -2.30
N ILE A 163 -18.47 -11.92 -3.30
CA ILE A 163 -18.64 -11.52 -4.69
C ILE A 163 -20.13 -11.29 -5.01
N SER A 164 -20.42 -10.26 -5.80
CA SER A 164 -21.73 -9.98 -6.35
C SER A 164 -21.62 -9.74 -7.85
N ILE A 165 -22.51 -10.34 -8.62
CA ILE A 165 -22.62 -10.15 -10.07
C ILE A 165 -23.49 -8.95 -10.45
N SER A 166 -24.17 -8.35 -9.48
CA SER A 166 -25.07 -7.23 -9.70
C SER A 166 -24.46 -5.93 -9.17
N SER A 167 -24.47 -4.89 -10.00
CA SER A 167 -24.06 -3.56 -9.62
C SER A 167 -25.03 -2.94 -8.62
N GLY A 168 -24.51 -2.17 -7.67
CA GLY A 168 -25.32 -1.48 -6.68
C GLY A 168 -25.95 -2.39 -5.63
N VAL A 169 -25.56 -3.66 -5.58
CA VAL A 169 -25.98 -4.56 -4.49
C VAL A 169 -25.56 -3.97 -3.16
N ASN A 170 -26.49 -3.99 -2.21
CA ASN A 170 -26.33 -3.41 -0.89
C ASN A 170 -25.94 -1.92 -0.94
N GLY A 171 -26.47 -1.15 -1.92
CA GLY A 171 -26.23 0.29 -2.03
C GLY A 171 -24.74 0.67 -2.15
N ASN A 172 -23.96 -0.17 -2.81
CA ASN A 172 -22.49 0.01 -2.92
C ASN A 172 -21.77 -0.03 -1.56
N ASN A 173 -22.31 -0.71 -0.57
CA ASN A 173 -21.70 -0.78 0.76
C ASN A 173 -20.23 -1.19 0.71
N ASN A 174 -19.91 -2.27 -0.01
CA ASN A 174 -18.56 -2.80 -0.09
C ASN A 174 -17.59 -1.94 -0.93
N LYS A 175 -18.09 -0.90 -1.61
CA LYS A 175 -17.29 0.05 -2.40
C LYS A 175 -16.95 1.33 -1.63
N ALA A 176 -17.48 1.50 -0.43
CA ALA A 176 -17.19 2.70 0.35
C ALA A 176 -15.70 2.79 0.69
N GLY A 177 -15.15 3.99 0.53
CA GLY A 177 -13.77 4.27 0.97
C GLY A 177 -13.62 3.96 2.44
N SER A 178 -12.75 3.01 2.78
CA SER A 178 -12.60 2.53 4.15
C SER A 178 -11.22 1.93 4.40
N THR A 179 -10.91 1.73 5.67
CA THR A 179 -9.69 1.05 6.10
C THR A 179 -9.59 -0.39 5.57
N PHE A 180 -10.73 -1.03 5.28
CA PHE A 180 -10.76 -2.37 4.68
C PHE A 180 -9.97 -2.47 3.36
N TRP A 181 -10.03 -1.44 2.55
CA TRP A 181 -9.36 -1.39 1.25
C TRP A 181 -7.92 -0.87 1.30
N MET A 182 -7.47 -0.49 2.49
CA MET A 182 -6.12 0.03 2.69
C MET A 182 -5.14 -1.08 3.03
N ARG A 183 -3.94 -0.99 2.49
CA ARG A 183 -2.84 -1.90 2.80
C ARG A 183 -1.58 -1.09 3.08
N ASN A 184 -0.78 -1.60 4.02
CA ASN A 184 0.54 -1.03 4.28
C ASN A 184 1.45 -1.34 3.10
N ALA A 185 1.87 -0.30 2.38
CA ALA A 185 2.73 -0.36 1.21
C ALA A 185 4.20 -0.04 1.53
N SER A 186 4.59 -0.09 2.81
CA SER A 186 5.99 -0.03 3.20
C SER A 186 6.75 -1.22 2.62
N TYR A 187 7.97 -0.98 2.15
CA TYR A 187 8.76 -2.04 1.55
C TYR A 187 10.26 -1.82 1.72
N LEU A 188 11.00 -2.91 1.57
CA LEU A 188 12.44 -2.95 1.37
C LEU A 188 12.74 -3.75 0.10
N ARG A 189 13.53 -3.19 -0.81
CA ARG A 189 13.86 -3.78 -2.11
C ARG A 189 15.37 -3.78 -2.34
N LEU A 190 15.91 -4.89 -2.81
CA LEU A 190 17.24 -4.93 -3.41
C LEU A 190 17.11 -4.37 -4.84
N LYS A 191 17.35 -3.06 -4.96
CA LYS A 191 17.13 -2.27 -6.17
C LYS A 191 18.14 -2.64 -7.25
N ASP A 192 19.39 -2.81 -6.84
CA ASP A 192 20.48 -3.14 -7.73
C ASP A 192 21.51 -4.03 -7.02
N LEU A 193 22.03 -5.00 -7.74
CA LEU A 193 23.15 -5.83 -7.30
C LEU A 193 24.04 -6.07 -8.52
N GLN A 194 25.31 -5.75 -8.39
CA GLN A 194 26.29 -5.91 -9.46
C GLN A 194 27.52 -6.65 -8.95
N LEU A 195 27.93 -7.66 -9.69
CA LEU A 195 29.20 -8.35 -9.54
C LEU A 195 30.04 -8.01 -10.75
N SER A 196 31.23 -7.47 -10.54
CA SER A 196 32.18 -7.18 -11.61
C SER A 196 33.55 -7.82 -11.34
N TYR A 197 34.23 -8.16 -12.43
CA TYR A 197 35.61 -8.65 -12.38
C TYR A 197 36.47 -7.87 -13.36
N ASP A 198 37.60 -7.34 -12.85
CA ASP A 198 38.60 -6.64 -13.67
C ASP A 198 39.71 -7.59 -14.06
N PHE A 199 39.71 -7.99 -15.34
CA PHE A 199 40.73 -8.89 -15.89
C PHE A 199 42.13 -8.28 -15.91
N LYS A 200 42.26 -6.96 -15.88
CA LYS A 200 43.56 -6.30 -15.81
C LYS A 200 44.25 -6.54 -14.47
N TYR A 201 43.48 -6.79 -13.41
CA TYR A 201 44.04 -7.08 -12.09
C TYR A 201 45.01 -8.26 -12.10
N LYS A 202 44.69 -9.34 -12.79
CA LYS A 202 45.51 -10.58 -12.79
C LYS A 202 45.95 -11.03 -14.19
N TYR A 203 45.07 -11.18 -15.14
CA TYR A 203 45.32 -11.86 -16.42
C TYR A 203 45.87 -10.92 -17.49
N LEU A 204 45.47 -9.68 -17.54
CA LEU A 204 45.87 -8.71 -18.56
C LEU A 204 46.83 -7.64 -18.03
N LYS A 205 47.53 -7.93 -16.95
CA LYS A 205 48.42 -6.99 -16.25
C LYS A 205 49.57 -6.47 -17.15
N LYS A 206 50.02 -7.28 -18.12
CA LYS A 206 51.09 -6.95 -19.04
C LYS A 206 50.66 -6.29 -20.36
N CYS A 207 49.35 -6.12 -20.56
CA CYS A 207 48.81 -5.48 -21.77
C CYS A 207 48.78 -3.96 -21.59
N ASP A 208 49.84 -3.25 -21.97
CA ASP A 208 49.98 -1.80 -21.74
C ASP A 208 49.05 -0.97 -22.60
N TRP A 209 48.63 -1.47 -23.76
CA TRP A 209 47.69 -0.82 -24.65
C TRP A 209 46.22 -0.85 -24.11
N LEU A 210 45.92 -1.75 -23.16
CA LEU A 210 44.58 -1.93 -22.60
C LEU A 210 44.55 -1.33 -21.18
N GLN A 211 43.78 -0.27 -20.99
CA GLN A 211 43.66 0.39 -19.69
C GLN A 211 42.75 -0.36 -18.73
N THR A 212 41.59 -0.83 -19.19
CA THR A 212 40.62 -1.59 -18.40
C THR A 212 39.98 -2.70 -19.22
N CYS A 213 39.72 -3.84 -18.60
CA CYS A 213 38.91 -4.92 -19.16
C CYS A 213 38.07 -5.51 -18.05
N ARG A 214 36.81 -5.12 -17.98
CA ARG A 214 35.90 -5.50 -16.90
C ARG A 214 34.66 -6.19 -17.47
N VAL A 215 34.27 -7.28 -16.85
CA VAL A 215 32.99 -7.95 -17.09
C VAL A 215 32.09 -7.69 -15.90
N ASN A 216 30.84 -7.33 -16.17
CA ASN A 216 29.81 -7.03 -15.16
C ASN A 216 28.64 -7.98 -15.35
N LEU A 217 28.14 -8.49 -14.23
CA LEU A 217 26.85 -9.17 -14.12
C LEU A 217 25.99 -8.35 -13.17
N SER A 218 24.85 -7.86 -13.63
CA SER A 218 23.96 -7.05 -12.82
C SER A 218 22.53 -7.57 -12.86
N GLY A 219 21.80 -7.33 -11.77
CA GLY A 219 20.39 -7.61 -11.65
C GLY A 219 19.69 -6.49 -10.89
N SER A 220 18.51 -6.11 -11.35
CA SER A 220 17.69 -5.08 -10.71
C SER A 220 16.40 -5.66 -10.13
N ASN A 221 15.94 -5.08 -9.02
CA ASN A 221 14.70 -5.48 -8.32
C ASN A 221 14.65 -6.98 -7.97
N LEU A 222 15.77 -7.55 -7.53
CA LEU A 222 15.93 -9.00 -7.34
C LEU A 222 15.00 -9.57 -6.27
N PHE A 223 14.72 -8.80 -5.22
CA PHE A 223 13.69 -9.17 -4.25
C PHE A 223 13.05 -7.92 -3.62
N THR A 224 11.82 -8.09 -3.14
CA THR A 224 11.08 -7.06 -2.40
C THR A 224 10.40 -7.71 -1.20
N ILE A 225 10.58 -7.12 -0.03
CA ILE A 225 9.85 -7.44 1.20
C ILE A 225 8.82 -6.33 1.38
N SER A 226 7.53 -6.65 1.43
CA SER A 226 6.45 -5.69 1.56
C SER A 226 5.25 -6.30 2.29
N GLY A 227 4.45 -5.47 2.93
CA GLY A 227 3.14 -5.85 3.48
C GLY A 227 2.05 -6.00 2.41
N VAL A 228 2.31 -5.59 1.17
CA VAL A 228 1.39 -5.76 0.05
C VAL A 228 1.57 -7.13 -0.58
N SER A 229 0.47 -7.72 -1.05
CA SER A 229 0.50 -9.00 -1.77
C SER A 229 1.48 -8.98 -2.94
N LYS A 230 2.07 -10.15 -3.26
CA LYS A 230 3.01 -10.34 -4.38
C LYS A 230 2.43 -9.95 -5.76
N PHE A 231 1.11 -9.78 -5.85
CA PHE A 231 0.44 -9.34 -7.08
C PHE A 231 0.52 -7.82 -7.32
N PHE A 232 1.04 -7.06 -6.35
CA PHE A 232 1.10 -5.61 -6.44
C PHE A 232 2.52 -5.12 -6.23
N ASP A 233 2.91 -4.15 -7.04
CA ASP A 233 4.16 -3.43 -6.80
C ASP A 233 3.91 -2.37 -5.71
N PRO A 234 4.62 -2.42 -4.58
CA PRO A 234 4.47 -1.44 -3.51
C PRO A 234 4.91 -0.01 -3.93
N GLU A 235 5.60 0.16 -5.06
CA GLU A 235 5.99 1.48 -5.57
C GLU A 235 4.82 2.20 -6.27
N THR A 236 3.77 1.49 -6.68
CA THR A 236 2.60 2.12 -7.30
C THR A 236 1.81 2.94 -6.29
N SER A 237 1.25 4.06 -6.72
CA SER A 237 0.48 4.96 -5.85
C SER A 237 -0.97 4.49 -5.64
N SER A 238 -1.52 3.76 -6.60
CA SER A 238 -2.88 3.20 -6.52
C SER A 238 -2.98 1.96 -7.38
N THR A 239 -3.94 1.10 -7.05
CA THR A 239 -4.34 -0.04 -7.88
C THR A 239 -5.50 0.33 -8.81
N SER A 240 -5.74 1.61 -9.06
CA SER A 240 -6.64 2.04 -10.13
C SER A 240 -6.00 1.61 -11.44
N GLY A 241 -6.59 0.59 -12.05
CA GLY A 241 -6.03 -0.01 -13.24
C GLY A 241 -6.30 0.83 -14.49
N ASP A 242 -5.65 1.97 -14.56
CA ASP A 242 -5.45 2.72 -15.77
C ASP A 242 -4.04 2.41 -16.27
N GLY A 243 -3.95 1.35 -17.03
CA GLY A 243 -2.82 0.90 -17.80
C GLY A 243 -3.33 0.16 -19.00
#